data_8914934af4d790f5a035c92dde837e28
#
_entry.id   8914934af4d790f5a035c92dde837e28
#
_cell.length_a   1.000
_cell.length_b   1.000
_cell.length_c   1.000
_cell.angle_alpha   90.00
_cell.angle_beta   90.00
_cell.angle_gamma   90.00
#
_symmetry.space_group_name_H-M   'P 1'
#
loop_
_entity.id
_entity.type
_entity.pdbx_description
1 polymer ?
#
loop_
_entity_poly.entity_id
_entity_poly.type
_entity_poly.pdbx_seq_one_letter_code
_entity_poly.pdbx_strand_id
1 'polypeptide(L)'
;MVTTGFSKPYVAKYSNTGQTVTYSGAMKLGRGVSVSVEIDTADDNNFYADNVVEETETSQFTSGTATITVDGLEPEAAVLVYGITGEKTVTVDETPVKFQAYGDKMNPPYLGFGCVRRTMMKGVTQYWPYILPKIKINLPSEEMATQEDSIDWQTQELNAMIQRDDTEDHNWKYITEEGMDTEAEAEAAVQAFLNYQAQTLSVQNTQQEPKEE
;
A
#
# COMPACT_ATOMS: atom_id res chain seq x y z
N MET A 1 20.93 -12.48 0.54
CA MET A 1 19.91 -11.84 -0.32
C MET A 1 20.00 -10.34 -0.14
N VAL A 2 20.13 -9.57 -1.21
CA VAL A 2 20.24 -8.10 -1.17
C VAL A 2 19.07 -7.53 -1.96
N THR A 3 18.37 -6.54 -1.40
CA THR A 3 17.34 -5.80 -2.14
C THR A 3 17.99 -4.88 -3.14
N THR A 4 17.58 -4.97 -4.40
CA THR A 4 18.17 -4.21 -5.51
C THR A 4 17.19 -3.27 -6.18
N GLY A 5 15.93 -3.29 -5.79
CA GLY A 5 14.93 -2.39 -6.36
C GLY A 5 13.54 -2.53 -5.76
N PHE A 6 12.75 -1.53 -6.08
CA PHE A 6 11.33 -1.39 -5.77
C PHE A 6 10.62 -0.92 -7.03
N SER A 7 9.44 -1.47 -7.30
CA SER A 7 8.64 -1.10 -8.48
C SER A 7 7.16 -1.41 -8.28
N LYS A 8 6.34 -0.93 -9.20
CA LYS A 8 4.93 -1.27 -9.31
C LYS A 8 4.13 -1.01 -8.01
N PRO A 9 4.13 0.22 -7.47
CA PRO A 9 3.31 0.55 -6.30
C PRO A 9 1.83 0.62 -6.67
N TYR A 10 1.01 -0.16 -5.98
CA TYR A 10 -0.45 -0.19 -6.08
C TYR A 10 -1.09 0.14 -4.74
N VAL A 11 -2.27 0.74 -4.80
CA VAL A 11 -3.16 0.91 -3.64
C VAL A 11 -4.55 0.43 -3.98
N ALA A 12 -5.29 0.00 -2.97
CA ALA A 12 -6.70 -0.32 -3.06
C ALA A 12 -7.43 0.15 -1.82
N LYS A 13 -8.70 0.50 -1.93
CA LYS A 13 -9.51 0.88 -0.79
C LYS A 13 -9.70 -0.33 0.12
N TYR A 14 -9.32 -0.18 1.39
CA TYR A 14 -9.52 -1.16 2.44
C TYR A 14 -10.95 -1.06 2.98
N SER A 15 -11.59 -2.18 3.19
CA SER A 15 -12.88 -2.29 3.88
C SER A 15 -12.90 -3.56 4.71
N ASN A 16 -13.60 -3.54 5.84
CA ASN A 16 -13.76 -4.71 6.68
C ASN A 16 -15.22 -4.90 7.10
N THR A 17 -15.60 -6.15 7.29
CA THR A 17 -16.88 -6.55 7.90
C THR A 17 -16.57 -7.61 8.96
N GLY A 18 -16.51 -7.19 10.22
CA GLY A 18 -15.97 -8.01 11.29
C GLY A 18 -14.49 -8.32 11.03
N GLN A 19 -14.13 -9.59 11.00
CA GLN A 19 -12.76 -10.07 10.74
C GLN A 19 -12.48 -10.31 9.24
N THR A 20 -13.43 -10.07 8.35
CA THR A 20 -13.23 -10.23 6.92
C THR A 20 -12.77 -8.93 6.31
N VAL A 21 -11.54 -8.93 5.79
CA VAL A 21 -10.91 -7.80 5.09
C VAL A 21 -11.14 -7.93 3.59
N THR A 22 -11.45 -6.82 2.94
CA THR A 22 -11.71 -6.76 1.50
C THR A 22 -11.04 -5.54 0.88
N TYR A 23 -10.60 -5.69 -0.36
CA TYR A 23 -9.98 -4.62 -1.13
C TYR A 23 -10.78 -4.34 -2.40
N SER A 24 -10.90 -3.08 -2.78
CA SER A 24 -11.61 -2.67 -3.98
C SER A 24 -10.92 -1.52 -4.70
N GLY A 25 -11.08 -1.48 -6.03
CA GLY A 25 -10.56 -0.39 -6.84
C GLY A 25 -9.04 -0.28 -6.80
N ALA A 26 -8.32 -1.41 -6.95
CA ALA A 26 -6.87 -1.37 -7.02
C ALA A 26 -6.40 -0.51 -8.19
N MET A 27 -5.50 0.43 -7.93
CA MET A 27 -4.92 1.31 -8.92
C MET A 27 -3.44 1.56 -8.65
N LYS A 28 -2.74 1.95 -9.69
CA LYS A 28 -1.33 2.29 -9.61
C LYS A 28 -1.16 3.69 -9.04
N LEU A 29 -0.17 3.87 -8.14
CA LEU A 29 0.16 5.19 -7.60
C LEU A 29 0.93 6.07 -8.59
N GLY A 30 1.82 5.46 -9.36
CA GLY A 30 2.78 6.11 -10.24
C GLY A 30 3.94 5.16 -10.48
N ARG A 31 5.12 5.68 -10.85
CA ARG A 31 6.35 4.88 -10.91
C ARG A 31 7.08 4.96 -9.57
N GLY A 32 7.43 3.81 -9.01
CA GLY A 32 8.12 3.75 -7.73
C GLY A 32 9.56 4.26 -7.82
N VAL A 33 9.94 5.13 -6.90
CA VAL A 33 11.31 5.64 -6.72
C VAL A 33 11.96 5.00 -5.50
N SER A 34 11.31 5.08 -4.35
CA SER A 34 11.76 4.44 -3.12
C SER A 34 10.60 4.10 -2.19
N VAL A 35 10.83 3.15 -1.29
CA VAL A 35 9.93 2.87 -0.16
C VAL A 35 10.78 2.60 1.08
N SER A 36 10.47 3.28 2.17
CA SER A 36 11.02 3.03 3.50
C SER A 36 9.90 2.61 4.43
N VAL A 37 10.16 1.63 5.28
CA VAL A 37 9.20 1.13 6.28
C VAL A 37 9.91 1.06 7.61
N GLU A 38 9.39 1.78 8.59
CA GLU A 38 9.86 1.80 9.97
C GLU A 38 8.76 1.23 10.86
N ILE A 39 9.14 0.36 11.79
CA ILE A 39 8.20 -0.36 12.65
C ILE A 39 8.51 -0.01 14.10
N ASP A 40 7.47 0.40 14.80
CA ASP A 40 7.50 0.61 16.24
C ASP A 40 7.02 -0.66 16.95
N THR A 41 7.76 -1.06 17.97
CA THR A 41 7.41 -2.21 18.81
C THR A 41 7.16 -1.73 20.24
N ALA A 42 6.39 -2.49 21.00
CA ALA A 42 6.29 -2.29 22.44
C ALA A 42 7.66 -2.52 23.10
N ASP A 43 7.87 -1.93 24.26
CA ASP A 43 9.07 -2.22 25.06
C ASP A 43 9.06 -3.68 25.52
N ASP A 44 10.25 -4.29 25.61
CA ASP A 44 10.40 -5.62 26.12
C ASP A 44 10.01 -5.66 27.61
N ASN A 45 9.15 -6.60 28.00
CA ASN A 45 8.78 -6.81 29.37
C ASN A 45 9.63 -7.93 29.97
N ASN A 46 10.57 -7.57 30.86
CA ASN A 46 11.48 -8.50 31.48
C ASN A 46 10.96 -8.92 32.87
N PHE A 47 10.81 -10.22 33.07
CA PHE A 47 10.60 -10.80 34.39
C PHE A 47 11.93 -11.09 35.08
N TYR A 48 12.10 -10.56 36.27
CA TYR A 48 13.32 -10.72 37.08
C TYR A 48 13.06 -11.71 38.24
N ALA A 49 13.93 -12.71 38.36
CA ALA A 49 14.02 -13.56 39.51
C ALA A 49 15.48 -13.56 40.06
N ASP A 50 15.67 -13.48 41.36
CA ASP A 50 16.99 -13.39 42.01
C ASP A 50 17.92 -12.30 41.43
N ASN A 51 17.38 -11.18 41.03
CA ASN A 51 18.08 -10.04 40.39
C ASN A 51 18.67 -10.35 38.97
N VAL A 52 18.21 -11.41 38.33
CA VAL A 52 18.57 -11.81 36.98
C VAL A 52 17.31 -11.82 36.14
N VAL A 53 17.43 -11.46 34.85
CA VAL A 53 16.32 -11.60 33.87
C VAL A 53 16.11 -13.09 33.65
N GLU A 54 14.96 -13.62 34.09
CA GLU A 54 14.58 -15.03 33.95
C GLU A 54 13.80 -15.25 32.65
N GLU A 55 12.87 -14.34 32.31
CA GLU A 55 12.08 -14.36 31.06
C GLU A 55 11.92 -12.96 30.50
N THR A 56 11.86 -12.90 29.16
CA THR A 56 11.57 -11.67 28.41
C THR A 56 10.38 -11.92 27.50
N GLU A 57 9.30 -11.18 27.70
CA GLU A 57 8.20 -11.16 26.75
C GLU A 57 8.63 -10.36 25.52
N THR A 58 8.58 -10.99 24.34
CA THR A 58 9.01 -10.39 23.08
C THR A 58 8.12 -9.21 22.72
N SER A 59 8.74 -8.11 22.33
CA SER A 59 8.05 -6.90 21.86
C SER A 59 7.16 -7.20 20.67
N GLN A 60 5.92 -6.71 20.73
CA GLN A 60 4.92 -6.84 19.67
C GLN A 60 4.84 -5.57 18.84
N PHE A 61 4.44 -5.72 17.58
CA PHE A 61 4.12 -4.60 16.70
C PHE A 61 3.08 -3.67 17.36
N THR A 62 3.35 -2.38 17.41
CA THR A 62 2.41 -1.36 17.89
C THR A 62 1.90 -0.48 16.76
N SER A 63 2.80 0.07 15.98
CA SER A 63 2.52 0.92 14.82
C SER A 63 3.71 0.87 13.87
N GLY A 64 3.59 1.56 12.75
CA GLY A 64 4.71 1.77 11.85
C GLY A 64 4.43 2.93 10.91
N THR A 65 5.48 3.39 10.26
CA THR A 65 5.40 4.40 9.22
C THR A 65 5.99 3.89 7.92
N ALA A 66 5.38 4.28 6.82
CA ALA A 66 5.89 4.02 5.47
C ALA A 66 6.03 5.33 4.73
N THR A 67 7.21 5.57 4.17
CA THR A 67 7.48 6.66 3.25
C THR A 67 7.59 6.08 1.85
N ILE A 68 6.65 6.43 0.98
CA ILE A 68 6.54 5.93 -0.39
C ILE A 68 6.82 7.08 -1.34
N THR A 69 7.90 6.99 -2.12
CA THR A 69 8.27 8.01 -3.11
C THR A 69 7.96 7.51 -4.51
N VAL A 70 7.23 8.32 -5.26
CA VAL A 70 6.86 8.09 -6.67
C VAL A 70 7.31 9.24 -7.55
N ASP A 71 7.41 9.02 -8.85
CA ASP A 71 7.77 10.04 -9.84
C ASP A 71 6.68 11.11 -10.01
N GLY A 72 5.46 10.80 -9.63
CA GLY A 72 4.28 11.65 -9.63
C GLY A 72 3.05 10.83 -9.32
N LEU A 73 2.09 11.40 -8.62
CA LEU A 73 0.84 10.74 -8.28
C LEU A 73 -0.17 10.92 -9.40
N GLU A 74 -0.73 9.82 -9.89
CA GLU A 74 -1.81 9.91 -10.88
C GLU A 74 -3.05 10.59 -10.28
N PRO A 75 -3.75 11.48 -11.02
CA PRO A 75 -4.87 12.27 -10.47
C PRO A 75 -5.99 11.41 -9.85
N GLU A 76 -6.29 10.26 -10.45
CA GLU A 76 -7.29 9.33 -9.92
C GLU A 76 -6.83 8.68 -8.61
N ALA A 77 -5.53 8.35 -8.53
CA ALA A 77 -4.94 7.83 -7.30
C ALA A 77 -4.92 8.89 -6.19
N ALA A 78 -4.67 10.16 -6.50
CA ALA A 78 -4.76 11.26 -5.54
C ALA A 78 -6.15 11.39 -4.92
N VAL A 79 -7.20 11.28 -5.73
CA VAL A 79 -8.60 11.29 -5.25
C VAL A 79 -8.85 10.18 -4.25
N LEU A 80 -8.40 8.95 -4.54
CA LEU A 80 -8.56 7.81 -3.63
C LEU A 80 -7.73 7.98 -2.36
N VAL A 81 -6.45 8.30 -2.52
CA VAL A 81 -5.45 8.35 -1.44
C VAL A 81 -5.80 9.41 -0.40
N TYR A 82 -6.18 10.59 -0.85
CA TYR A 82 -6.51 11.72 0.03
C TYR A 82 -8.00 11.85 0.36
N GLY A 83 -8.83 10.99 -0.22
CA GLY A 83 -10.27 11.05 0.00
C GLY A 83 -10.89 12.37 -0.45
N ILE A 84 -10.47 12.87 -1.61
CA ILE A 84 -10.96 14.14 -2.17
C ILE A 84 -12.39 13.94 -2.65
N THR A 85 -13.31 14.74 -2.13
CA THR A 85 -14.73 14.71 -2.51
C THR A 85 -15.21 16.00 -3.14
N GLY A 86 -14.40 17.06 -3.04
CA GLY A 86 -14.74 18.40 -3.55
C GLY A 86 -14.30 18.57 -4.99
N GLU A 87 -15.19 19.17 -5.80
CA GLU A 87 -14.91 19.53 -7.20
C GLU A 87 -15.39 20.98 -7.44
N LYS A 88 -14.58 21.78 -8.15
CA LYS A 88 -14.95 23.10 -8.61
C LYS A 88 -14.76 23.18 -10.12
N THR A 89 -15.81 23.53 -10.85
CA THR A 89 -15.74 23.74 -12.28
C THR A 89 -15.66 25.24 -12.61
N VAL A 90 -14.71 25.62 -13.43
CA VAL A 90 -14.54 26.99 -13.96
C VAL A 90 -14.54 26.91 -15.48
N THR A 91 -15.24 27.82 -16.13
CA THR A 91 -15.26 27.88 -17.61
C THR A 91 -14.16 28.82 -18.09
N VAL A 92 -13.28 28.31 -18.94
CA VAL A 92 -12.22 29.07 -19.62
C VAL A 92 -12.43 28.93 -21.12
N ASP A 93 -12.61 30.03 -21.83
CA ASP A 93 -12.86 30.05 -23.27
C ASP A 93 -13.94 29.05 -23.72
N GLU A 94 -15.11 29.06 -23.05
CA GLU A 94 -16.25 28.17 -23.26
C GLU A 94 -15.99 26.70 -22.93
N THR A 95 -14.80 26.34 -22.45
CA THR A 95 -14.45 24.97 -22.06
C THR A 95 -14.53 24.84 -20.53
N PRO A 96 -15.31 23.87 -19.99
CA PRO A 96 -15.35 23.61 -18.52
C PRO A 96 -14.07 22.93 -18.08
N VAL A 97 -13.37 23.55 -17.14
CA VAL A 97 -12.18 23.00 -16.45
C VAL A 97 -12.55 22.63 -15.03
N LYS A 98 -12.28 21.38 -14.66
CA LYS A 98 -12.58 20.84 -13.34
C LYS A 98 -11.34 20.86 -12.45
N PHE A 99 -11.50 21.37 -11.25
CA PHE A 99 -10.48 21.42 -10.21
C PHE A 99 -10.89 20.51 -9.06
N GLN A 100 -9.95 19.72 -8.58
CA GLN A 100 -10.13 18.99 -7.32
C GLN A 100 -9.97 19.97 -6.15
N ALA A 101 -10.89 19.95 -5.21
CA ALA A 101 -10.86 20.85 -4.06
C ALA A 101 -10.32 20.14 -2.82
N TYR A 102 -9.17 20.58 -2.35
CA TYR A 102 -8.55 20.15 -1.11
C TYR A 102 -9.07 21.02 0.04
N GLY A 103 -9.64 20.42 1.08
CA GLY A 103 -10.22 21.17 2.19
C GLY A 103 -10.68 20.28 3.34
N ASP A 104 -11.34 20.86 4.32
CA ASP A 104 -11.75 20.21 5.58
C ASP A 104 -12.67 18.97 5.41
N LYS A 105 -13.21 18.76 4.22
CA LYS A 105 -14.06 17.60 3.90
C LYS A 105 -13.27 16.39 3.41
N MET A 106 -11.96 16.53 3.24
CA MET A 106 -11.09 15.42 2.88
C MET A 106 -11.09 14.39 4.02
N ASN A 107 -11.24 13.13 3.66
CA ASN A 107 -11.18 12.03 4.61
C ASN A 107 -10.38 10.87 3.98
N PRO A 108 -9.05 10.86 4.15
CA PRO A 108 -8.23 9.77 3.66
C PRO A 108 -8.72 8.42 4.17
N PRO A 109 -9.10 7.49 3.29
CA PRO A 109 -9.58 6.18 3.69
C PRO A 109 -8.41 5.30 4.16
N TYR A 110 -8.71 4.18 4.80
CA TYR A 110 -7.75 3.10 4.93
C TYR A 110 -7.53 2.45 3.58
N LEU A 111 -6.27 2.12 3.30
CA LEU A 111 -5.83 1.53 2.04
C LEU A 111 -5.01 0.28 2.30
N GLY A 112 -5.08 -0.69 1.39
CA GLY A 112 -4.04 -1.69 1.21
C GLY A 112 -3.00 -1.14 0.24
N PHE A 113 -1.73 -1.31 0.56
CA PHE A 113 -0.61 -0.96 -0.31
C PHE A 113 0.14 -2.23 -0.72
N GLY A 114 0.50 -2.32 -1.98
CA GLY A 114 1.29 -3.42 -2.50
C GLY A 114 2.32 -2.96 -3.53
N CYS A 115 3.47 -3.62 -3.55
CA CYS A 115 4.52 -3.34 -4.49
C CYS A 115 5.36 -4.58 -4.79
N VAL A 116 6.25 -4.49 -5.77
CA VAL A 116 7.21 -5.54 -6.10
C VAL A 116 8.58 -5.15 -5.59
N ARG A 117 9.16 -6.00 -4.74
CA ARG A 117 10.54 -5.90 -4.25
C ARG A 117 11.44 -6.81 -5.09
N ARG A 118 12.43 -6.23 -5.73
CA ARG A 118 13.47 -6.95 -6.47
C ARG A 118 14.63 -7.28 -5.55
N THR A 119 15.08 -8.52 -5.57
CA THR A 119 16.24 -8.97 -4.79
C THR A 119 17.21 -9.72 -5.68
N MET A 120 18.46 -9.80 -5.24
CA MET A 120 19.49 -10.61 -5.89
C MET A 120 20.17 -11.49 -4.84
N MET A 121 20.31 -12.77 -5.16
CA MET A 121 21.05 -13.74 -4.35
C MET A 121 21.89 -14.65 -5.27
N LYS A 122 23.21 -14.65 -5.06
CA LYS A 122 24.16 -15.45 -5.84
C LYS A 122 24.01 -15.29 -7.36
N GLY A 123 23.73 -14.06 -7.84
CA GLY A 123 23.56 -13.75 -9.26
C GLY A 123 22.16 -14.04 -9.82
N VAL A 124 21.26 -14.63 -9.04
CA VAL A 124 19.87 -14.85 -9.44
C VAL A 124 19.02 -13.69 -8.94
N THR A 125 18.27 -13.08 -9.86
CA THR A 125 17.28 -12.05 -9.54
C THR A 125 15.93 -12.70 -9.26
N GLN A 126 15.26 -12.27 -8.20
CA GLN A 126 13.91 -12.71 -7.84
C GLN A 126 13.05 -11.50 -7.48
N TYR A 127 11.74 -11.64 -7.70
CA TYR A 127 10.73 -10.62 -7.47
C TYR A 127 9.76 -11.08 -6.40
N TRP A 128 9.54 -10.21 -5.40
CA TRP A 128 8.76 -10.53 -4.22
C TRP A 128 7.59 -9.56 -4.09
N PRO A 129 6.34 -10.03 -4.17
CA PRO A 129 5.20 -9.26 -3.74
C PRO A 129 5.36 -8.84 -2.28
N TYR A 130 5.18 -7.56 -2.01
CA TYR A 130 5.26 -6.97 -0.69
C TYR A 130 3.98 -6.20 -0.42
N ILE A 131 3.25 -6.56 0.62
CA ILE A 131 1.94 -5.99 0.93
C ILE A 131 1.92 -5.44 2.35
N LEU A 132 1.43 -4.21 2.48
CA LEU A 132 0.99 -3.61 3.75
C LEU A 132 -0.54 -3.59 3.73
N PRO A 133 -1.20 -4.46 4.51
CA PRO A 133 -2.64 -4.69 4.38
C PRO A 133 -3.50 -3.48 4.77
N LYS A 134 -3.05 -2.69 5.74
CA LYS A 134 -3.80 -1.55 6.24
C LYS A 134 -2.87 -0.38 6.51
N ILE A 135 -2.94 0.63 5.64
CA ILE A 135 -2.23 1.89 5.82
C ILE A 135 -3.21 3.06 5.77
N LYS A 136 -2.80 4.18 6.31
CA LYS A 136 -3.50 5.46 6.16
C LYS A 136 -2.49 6.52 5.75
N ILE A 137 -2.70 7.13 4.58
CA ILE A 137 -1.82 8.15 4.06
C ILE A 137 -2.16 9.50 4.71
N ASN A 138 -1.13 10.24 5.09
CA ASN A 138 -1.26 11.57 5.65
C ASN A 138 -1.66 12.57 4.55
N LEU A 139 -2.13 13.74 4.96
CA LEU A 139 -2.43 14.83 4.02
C LEU A 139 -1.16 15.21 3.23
N PRO A 140 -1.31 15.62 1.95
CA PRO A 140 -0.19 15.91 1.08
C PRO A 140 0.64 17.09 1.60
N SER A 141 1.95 16.97 1.47
CA SER A 141 2.88 18.09 1.44
C SER A 141 3.51 18.13 0.06
N GLU A 142 3.56 19.30 -0.55
CA GLU A 142 4.08 19.49 -1.90
C GLU A 142 5.22 20.50 -1.88
N GLU A 143 6.28 20.20 -2.63
CA GLU A 143 7.39 21.11 -2.86
C GLU A 143 7.49 21.36 -4.38
N MET A 144 7.59 22.61 -4.76
CA MET A 144 7.72 23.02 -6.17
C MET A 144 8.93 23.92 -6.32
N ALA A 145 9.85 23.56 -7.20
CA ALA A 145 11.02 24.36 -7.54
C ALA A 145 10.90 24.92 -8.96
N THR A 146 11.47 26.11 -9.17
CA THR A 146 11.59 26.72 -10.51
C THR A 146 12.63 25.97 -11.32
N GLN A 147 12.40 25.84 -12.62
CA GLN A 147 13.39 25.32 -13.54
C GLN A 147 14.54 26.33 -13.66
N GLU A 148 15.75 25.88 -13.37
CA GLU A 148 17.00 26.60 -13.60
C GLU A 148 17.70 26.09 -14.86
N ASP A 149 19.00 26.35 -15.02
CA ASP A 149 19.81 25.89 -16.17
C ASP A 149 19.88 24.35 -16.26
N SER A 150 19.65 23.64 -15.16
CA SER A 150 19.51 22.18 -15.09
C SER A 150 18.13 21.81 -14.55
N ILE A 151 17.56 20.71 -15.09
CA ILE A 151 16.27 20.19 -14.59
C ILE A 151 16.55 19.45 -13.29
N ASP A 152 15.98 19.93 -12.21
CA ASP A 152 15.91 19.21 -10.93
C ASP A 152 14.59 18.42 -10.85
N TRP A 153 14.71 17.09 -10.95
CA TRP A 153 13.56 16.19 -10.98
C TRP A 153 12.90 16.11 -9.59
N GLN A 154 11.68 16.61 -9.51
CA GLN A 154 10.90 16.55 -8.27
C GLN A 154 10.12 15.23 -8.23
N THR A 155 10.17 14.57 -7.07
CA THR A 155 9.42 13.36 -6.76
C THR A 155 8.36 13.67 -5.72
N GLN A 156 7.28 12.88 -5.69
CA GLN A 156 6.24 13.04 -4.69
C GLN A 156 6.40 12.00 -3.58
N GLU A 157 6.42 12.48 -2.34
CA GLU A 157 6.52 11.66 -1.14
C GLU A 157 5.16 11.50 -0.48
N LEU A 158 4.81 10.26 -0.16
CA LEU A 158 3.59 9.89 0.53
C LEU A 158 3.96 9.25 1.87
N ASN A 159 3.63 9.94 2.95
CA ASN A 159 3.83 9.45 4.30
C ASN A 159 2.57 8.73 4.79
N ALA A 160 2.70 7.48 5.19
CA ALA A 160 1.61 6.62 5.61
C ALA A 160 1.87 6.01 6.99
N MET A 161 0.82 5.91 7.79
CA MET A 161 0.81 5.13 9.02
C MET A 161 0.44 3.68 8.69
N ILE A 162 1.21 2.73 9.19
CA ILE A 162 0.94 1.29 9.08
C ILE A 162 0.17 0.83 10.31
N GLN A 163 -0.87 0.05 10.09
CA GLN A 163 -1.69 -0.55 11.14
C GLN A 163 -1.82 -2.05 10.92
N ARG A 164 -2.22 -2.77 11.96
CA ARG A 164 -2.66 -4.16 11.85
C ARG A 164 -3.97 -4.20 11.06
N ASP A 165 -4.17 -5.25 10.28
CA ASP A 165 -5.46 -5.50 9.64
C ASP A 165 -6.50 -5.99 10.68
N ASP A 166 -7.76 -6.09 10.24
CA ASP A 166 -8.86 -6.52 11.10
C ASP A 166 -9.14 -8.03 10.96
N THR A 167 -8.18 -8.83 10.45
CA THR A 167 -8.25 -10.28 10.46
C THR A 167 -8.02 -10.84 11.87
N GLU A 168 -8.30 -12.12 12.07
CA GLU A 168 -8.08 -12.78 13.36
C GLU A 168 -6.60 -12.74 13.80
N ASP A 169 -5.69 -12.84 12.83
CA ASP A 169 -4.24 -12.86 13.08
C ASP A 169 -3.63 -11.45 13.24
N HIS A 170 -4.37 -10.37 12.96
CA HIS A 170 -3.92 -8.99 13.06
C HIS A 170 -2.59 -8.70 12.33
N ASN A 171 -2.51 -9.13 11.08
CA ASN A 171 -1.30 -8.99 10.29
C ASN A 171 -1.05 -7.53 9.87
N TRP A 172 0.22 -7.12 9.86
CA TRP A 172 0.64 -5.79 9.40
C TRP A 172 1.44 -5.84 8.09
N LYS A 173 1.87 -7.05 7.68
CA LYS A 173 2.64 -7.25 6.46
C LYS A 173 2.44 -8.65 5.89
N TYR A 174 2.38 -8.75 4.56
CA TYR A 174 2.43 -10.03 3.84
C TYR A 174 3.57 -10.02 2.82
N ILE A 175 4.28 -11.11 2.72
CA ILE A 175 5.32 -11.39 1.71
C ILE A 175 5.12 -12.85 1.30
N THR A 176 5.32 -13.18 0.02
CA THR A 176 5.28 -14.57 -0.45
C THR A 176 6.41 -15.41 0.17
N GLU A 177 6.19 -16.70 0.32
CA GLU A 177 7.20 -17.64 0.86
C GLU A 177 8.36 -17.83 -0.12
N GLU A 178 8.08 -17.77 -1.43
CA GLU A 178 9.06 -17.92 -2.49
C GLU A 178 9.08 -16.68 -3.38
N GLY A 179 10.28 -16.37 -3.93
CA GLY A 179 10.45 -15.32 -4.92
C GLY A 179 10.01 -15.80 -6.29
N MET A 180 9.43 -14.89 -7.07
CA MET A 180 8.99 -15.13 -8.44
C MET A 180 10.11 -14.85 -9.44
N ASP A 181 10.09 -15.55 -10.56
CA ASP A 181 11.13 -15.41 -11.59
C ASP A 181 10.94 -14.14 -12.43
N THR A 182 9.72 -13.64 -12.54
CA THR A 182 9.41 -12.45 -13.35
C THR A 182 8.71 -11.36 -12.54
N GLU A 183 8.98 -10.09 -12.89
CA GLU A 183 8.31 -8.94 -12.31
C GLU A 183 6.79 -8.96 -12.58
N ALA A 184 6.39 -9.45 -13.76
CA ALA A 184 4.99 -9.51 -14.16
C ALA A 184 4.17 -10.50 -13.29
N GLU A 185 4.74 -11.63 -12.92
CA GLU A 185 4.10 -12.58 -11.98
C GLU A 185 3.93 -11.96 -10.60
N ALA A 186 4.98 -11.28 -10.10
CA ALA A 186 4.92 -10.59 -8.82
C ALA A 186 3.89 -9.43 -8.83
N GLU A 187 3.83 -8.66 -9.93
CA GLU A 187 2.82 -7.60 -10.11
C GLU A 187 1.40 -8.19 -10.12
N ALA A 188 1.18 -9.30 -10.86
CA ALA A 188 -0.10 -9.97 -10.89
C ALA A 188 -0.54 -10.48 -9.50
N ALA A 189 0.41 -11.00 -8.70
CA ALA A 189 0.13 -11.42 -7.34
C ALA A 189 -0.26 -10.25 -6.42
N VAL A 190 0.41 -9.08 -6.55
CA VAL A 190 0.03 -7.85 -5.84
C VAL A 190 -1.38 -7.42 -6.22
N GLN A 191 -1.69 -7.39 -7.51
CA GLN A 191 -3.01 -7.03 -8.02
C GLN A 191 -4.09 -8.00 -7.54
N ALA A 192 -3.82 -9.30 -7.58
CA ALA A 192 -4.74 -10.33 -7.11
C ALA A 192 -5.02 -10.19 -5.61
N PHE A 193 -4.00 -9.91 -4.80
CA PHE A 193 -4.17 -9.68 -3.36
C PHE A 193 -5.07 -8.48 -3.08
N LEU A 194 -4.85 -7.38 -3.76
CA LEU A 194 -5.60 -6.13 -3.57
C LEU A 194 -7.03 -6.16 -4.16
N ASN A 195 -7.36 -7.17 -4.98
CA ASN A 195 -8.69 -7.37 -5.59
C ASN A 195 -9.35 -8.70 -5.17
N TYR A 196 -8.92 -9.31 -4.08
CA TYR A 196 -9.24 -10.68 -3.67
C TYR A 196 -10.73 -11.07 -3.77
N GLN A 197 -11.66 -10.17 -3.52
CA GLN A 197 -13.10 -10.51 -3.53
C GLN A 197 -13.70 -10.66 -4.94
N ALA A 198 -13.15 -10.02 -5.96
CA ALA A 198 -13.68 -10.14 -7.32
C ALA A 198 -13.47 -11.55 -7.92
N GLN A 199 -12.43 -12.28 -7.47
CA GLN A 199 -12.14 -13.63 -7.96
C GLN A 199 -12.92 -14.72 -7.20
N THR A 200 -13.22 -14.53 -5.92
CA THR A 200 -13.94 -15.54 -5.11
C THR A 200 -15.40 -15.67 -5.53
N LEU A 201 -16.04 -14.59 -5.93
CA LEU A 201 -17.43 -14.62 -6.40
C LEU A 201 -17.59 -15.27 -7.78
N SER A 202 -16.60 -15.18 -8.66
CA SER A 202 -16.66 -15.81 -9.99
C SER A 202 -16.45 -17.34 -9.94
N VAL A 203 -15.66 -17.84 -9.00
CA VAL A 203 -15.40 -19.30 -8.86
C VAL A 203 -16.59 -20.02 -8.20
N GLN A 204 -17.29 -19.36 -7.27
CA GLN A 204 -18.45 -19.99 -6.61
C GLN A 204 -19.70 -20.08 -7.51
N ASN A 205 -19.87 -19.15 -8.47
CA ASN A 205 -21.01 -19.20 -9.40
C ASN A 205 -20.86 -20.23 -10.54
N THR A 206 -19.67 -20.78 -10.78
CA THR A 206 -19.46 -21.78 -11.85
C THR A 206 -19.66 -23.24 -11.38
N GLN A 207 -19.85 -23.47 -10.06
CA GLN A 207 -20.00 -24.83 -9.52
C GLN A 207 -21.43 -25.25 -9.13
N GLN A 208 -22.46 -24.44 -9.44
CA GLN A 208 -23.86 -24.82 -9.18
C GLN A 208 -24.71 -24.76 -10.45
N GLU A 209 -24.43 -25.61 -11.43
CA GLU A 209 -25.46 -26.06 -12.33
C GLU A 209 -26.03 -27.43 -11.83
N PRO A 210 -27.35 -27.55 -11.60
CA PRO A 210 -27.96 -28.81 -11.23
C PRO A 210 -27.94 -29.75 -12.43
N LYS A 211 -27.44 -30.97 -12.23
CA LYS A 211 -27.69 -32.07 -13.16
C LYS A 211 -29.18 -32.42 -13.06
N GLU A 212 -29.95 -32.12 -14.08
CA GLU A 212 -31.25 -32.73 -14.30
C GLU A 212 -31.06 -34.18 -14.80
N GLU A 213 -31.75 -35.09 -14.13
CA GLU A 213 -31.99 -36.48 -14.58
C GLU A 213 -32.99 -36.52 -15.73
#